data_da88bc007da0d60d16eddd27441f6109
#
_entry.id   da88bc007da0d60d16eddd27441f6109
#
_cell.length_a   1.000
_cell.length_b   1.000
_cell.length_c   1.000
_cell.angle_alpha   90.00
_cell.angle_beta   90.00
_cell.angle_gamma   90.00
#
_symmetry.space_group_name_H-M   'P 1'
#
loop_
_entity.id
_entity.type
_entity.pdbx_description
1 polymer ?
#
loop_
_entity_poly.entity_id
_entity_poly.type
_entity_poly.pdbx_seq_one_letter_code
_entity_poly.pdbx_strand_id
1 'polypeptide(L)'
;MVVTELQRATLLRAVYSERQLYELMVDFWENHFSIFANKDADRYLLTSFDRDTIRPFAMGRFRDLLGATAHSPAMLFYLDNWRSSVARPYPATKDKPAGVDGGLNENYARVDGAAYVGR
;
A
#
# COMPACT_ATOMS: atom_id res chain seq x y z
N MET A 1 -1.31 21.90 2.79
CA MET A 1 -0.62 21.20 1.71
C MET A 1 -1.42 20.00 1.31
N VAL A 2 -0.92 19.16 0.43
CA VAL A 2 -1.68 18.03 -0.15
C VAL A 2 -2.33 17.12 0.91
N VAL A 3 -1.59 16.71 1.92
CA VAL A 3 -2.12 15.86 3.02
C VAL A 3 -3.21 16.59 3.81
N THR A 4 -3.03 17.86 4.10
CA THR A 4 -4.03 18.66 4.82
C THR A 4 -5.31 18.82 4.02
N GLU A 5 -5.19 19.02 2.71
CA GLU A 5 -6.34 19.10 1.80
C GLU A 5 -7.10 17.78 1.73
N LEU A 6 -6.37 16.67 1.65
CA LEU A 6 -6.96 15.33 1.68
C LEU A 6 -7.71 15.07 3.00
N GLN A 7 -7.11 15.43 4.13
CA GLN A 7 -7.75 15.30 5.45
C GLN A 7 -9.02 16.15 5.55
N ARG A 8 -9.00 17.38 5.07
CA ARG A 8 -10.18 18.26 5.03
C ARG A 8 -11.28 17.67 4.14
N ALA A 9 -10.93 17.19 2.95
CA ALA A 9 -11.87 16.53 2.05
C ALA A 9 -12.51 15.29 2.69
N THR A 10 -11.73 14.49 3.39
CA THR A 10 -12.19 13.30 4.11
C THR A 10 -13.22 13.67 5.20
N LEU A 11 -12.92 14.70 6.00
CA LEU A 11 -13.85 15.19 7.03
C LEU A 11 -15.15 15.73 6.44
N LEU A 12 -15.07 16.50 5.36
CA LEU A 12 -16.26 17.03 4.68
C LEU A 12 -17.13 15.90 4.12
N ARG A 13 -16.53 14.88 3.52
CA ARG A 13 -17.26 13.71 3.03
C ARG A 13 -17.89 12.92 4.17
N ALA A 14 -17.19 12.73 5.28
CA ALA A 14 -17.71 12.03 6.44
C ALA A 14 -18.95 12.71 7.03
N VAL A 15 -18.99 14.04 7.04
CA VAL A 15 -20.09 14.81 7.61
C VAL A 15 -21.26 15.01 6.61
N TYR A 16 -20.94 15.33 5.36
CA TYR A 16 -21.95 15.81 4.40
C TYR A 16 -22.31 14.84 3.29
N SER A 17 -21.59 13.73 3.13
CA SER A 17 -21.88 12.78 2.06
C SER A 17 -23.26 12.13 2.22
N GLU A 18 -24.00 12.01 1.16
CA GLU A 18 -25.22 11.20 1.10
C GLU A 18 -24.93 9.69 1.07
N ARG A 19 -23.68 9.31 0.78
CA ARG A 19 -23.20 7.91 0.74
C ARG A 19 -22.44 7.54 2.01
N GLN A 20 -23.08 7.59 3.15
CA GLN A 20 -22.42 7.37 4.44
C GLN A 20 -21.80 5.99 4.57
N LEU A 21 -22.47 4.93 4.12
CA LEU A 21 -21.92 3.58 4.15
C LEU A 21 -20.65 3.47 3.28
N TYR A 22 -20.68 4.05 2.09
CA TYR A 22 -19.54 4.08 1.20
C TYR A 22 -18.33 4.78 1.83
N GLU A 23 -18.52 5.95 2.41
CA GLU A 23 -17.45 6.70 3.09
C GLU A 23 -16.92 5.93 4.32
N LEU A 24 -17.79 5.25 5.06
CA LEU A 24 -17.39 4.39 6.17
C LEU A 24 -16.53 3.21 5.70
N MET A 25 -16.88 2.58 4.58
CA MET A 25 -16.10 1.48 4.01
C MET A 25 -14.76 1.96 3.44
N VAL A 26 -14.70 3.14 2.84
CA VAL A 26 -13.46 3.77 2.40
C VAL A 26 -12.53 4.00 3.60
N ASP A 27 -13.03 4.58 4.67
CA ASP A 27 -12.28 4.78 5.91
C ASP A 27 -11.77 3.47 6.51
N PHE A 28 -12.63 2.45 6.55
CA PHE A 28 -12.25 1.12 7.02
C PHE A 28 -11.07 0.54 6.23
N TRP A 29 -11.12 0.57 4.90
CA TRP A 29 -10.06 0.02 4.07
C TRP A 29 -8.79 0.86 4.06
N GLU A 30 -8.89 2.18 4.17
CA GLU A 30 -7.72 3.05 4.34
C GLU A 30 -6.99 2.78 5.65
N ASN A 31 -7.71 2.51 6.73
CA ASN A 31 -7.11 2.10 8.00
C ASN A 31 -6.54 0.69 7.95
N HIS A 32 -7.16 -0.23 7.23
CA HIS A 32 -6.68 -1.60 7.06
C HIS A 32 -5.37 -1.66 6.26
N PHE A 33 -5.32 -0.95 5.13
CA PHE A 33 -4.13 -0.82 4.29
C PHE A 33 -3.36 0.46 4.61
N SER A 34 -3.17 0.74 5.85
CA SER A 34 -2.63 1.99 6.38
C SER A 34 -1.28 2.36 5.77
N ILE A 35 -1.17 3.58 5.25
CA ILE A 35 0.06 4.19 4.76
C ILE A 35 0.37 5.42 5.62
N PHE A 36 1.61 5.49 6.12
CA PHE A 36 2.02 6.61 6.95
C PHE A 36 2.27 7.87 6.10
N ALA A 37 1.46 8.89 6.30
CA ALA A 37 1.42 10.10 5.49
C ALA A 37 2.74 10.91 5.45
N ASN A 38 3.58 10.74 6.46
CA ASN A 38 4.84 11.49 6.58
C ASN A 38 6.06 10.72 6.08
N LYS A 39 5.88 9.53 5.50
CA LYS A 39 6.98 8.79 4.91
C LYS A 39 7.31 9.34 3.52
N ASP A 40 8.38 10.09 3.42
CA ASP A 40 8.98 10.56 2.16
C ASP A 40 7.95 10.98 1.09
N ALA A 41 8.03 10.37 -0.09
CA ALA A 41 7.14 10.66 -1.22
C ALA A 41 5.70 10.15 -1.04
N ASP A 42 5.41 9.28 -0.07
CA ASP A 42 4.05 8.74 0.13
C ASP A 42 3.04 9.86 0.41
N ARG A 43 3.45 10.92 1.07
CA ARG A 43 2.59 12.10 1.28
C ARG A 43 2.02 12.70 -0.01
N TYR A 44 2.71 12.54 -1.14
CA TYR A 44 2.26 12.98 -2.45
C TYR A 44 1.43 11.93 -3.19
N LEU A 45 1.59 10.67 -2.80
CA LEU A 45 0.90 9.54 -3.42
C LEU A 45 -0.43 9.17 -2.76
N LEU A 46 -0.70 9.68 -1.54
CA LEU A 46 -1.91 9.37 -0.79
C LEU A 46 -3.20 9.77 -1.50
N THR A 47 -3.21 10.91 -2.18
CA THR A 47 -4.39 11.36 -2.92
C THR A 47 -4.75 10.39 -4.04
N SER A 48 -3.76 9.91 -4.78
CA SER A 48 -3.99 8.89 -5.82
C SER A 48 -4.35 7.54 -5.22
N PHE A 49 -3.79 7.18 -4.07
CA PHE A 49 -4.14 5.97 -3.34
C PHE A 49 -5.62 5.97 -2.91
N ASP A 50 -6.09 7.04 -2.31
CA ASP A 50 -7.51 7.21 -1.96
C ASP A 50 -8.41 7.14 -3.19
N ARG A 51 -8.12 7.95 -4.20
CA ARG A 51 -8.97 8.12 -5.38
C ARG A 51 -8.98 6.90 -6.30
N ASP A 52 -7.83 6.33 -6.59
CA ASP A 52 -7.67 5.35 -7.67
C ASP A 52 -7.57 3.91 -7.15
N THR A 53 -7.22 3.71 -5.88
CA THR A 53 -7.01 2.39 -5.29
C THR A 53 -8.13 2.00 -4.33
N ILE A 54 -8.45 2.80 -3.34
CA ILE A 54 -9.43 2.43 -2.31
C ILE A 54 -10.86 2.68 -2.77
N ARG A 55 -11.17 3.88 -3.23
CA ARG A 55 -12.54 4.28 -3.56
C ARG A 55 -13.21 3.41 -4.62
N PRO A 56 -12.56 3.07 -5.75
CA PRO A 56 -13.17 2.23 -6.77
C PRO A 56 -13.54 0.82 -6.30
N PHE A 57 -12.84 0.29 -5.28
CA PHE A 57 -12.97 -1.09 -4.83
C PHE A 57 -13.54 -1.24 -3.43
N ALA A 58 -13.85 -0.14 -2.73
CA ALA A 58 -14.28 -0.17 -1.31
C ALA A 58 -15.53 -0.99 -1.05
N MET A 59 -16.45 -1.08 -2.01
CA MET A 59 -17.69 -1.86 -1.93
C MET A 59 -17.66 -3.10 -2.84
N GLY A 60 -16.52 -3.38 -3.46
CA GLY A 60 -16.35 -4.50 -4.38
C GLY A 60 -15.77 -5.75 -3.73
N ARG A 61 -15.14 -6.59 -4.54
CA ARG A 61 -14.51 -7.81 -4.06
C ARG A 61 -13.19 -7.51 -3.38
N PHE A 62 -12.94 -8.17 -2.25
CA PHE A 62 -11.67 -8.02 -1.51
C PHE A 62 -10.45 -8.35 -2.37
N ARG A 63 -10.53 -9.38 -3.22
CA ARG A 63 -9.44 -9.74 -4.13
C ARG A 63 -9.05 -8.59 -5.06
N ASP A 64 -10.03 -7.87 -5.61
CA ASP A 64 -9.79 -6.74 -6.51
C ASP A 64 -9.18 -5.56 -5.75
N LEU A 65 -9.67 -5.29 -4.55
CA LEU A 65 -9.13 -4.29 -3.65
C LEU A 65 -7.67 -4.62 -3.25
N LEU A 66 -7.40 -5.85 -2.87
CA LEU A 66 -6.06 -6.31 -2.51
C LEU A 66 -5.09 -6.18 -3.69
N GLY A 67 -5.49 -6.61 -4.88
CA GLY A 67 -4.71 -6.47 -6.11
C GLY A 67 -4.41 -5.01 -6.45
N ALA A 68 -5.41 -4.14 -6.37
CA ALA A 68 -5.24 -2.71 -6.60
C ALA A 68 -4.30 -2.08 -5.57
N THR A 69 -4.40 -2.47 -4.30
CA THR A 69 -3.54 -2.00 -3.22
C THR A 69 -2.09 -2.45 -3.44
N ALA A 70 -1.88 -3.72 -3.76
CA ALA A 70 -0.55 -4.29 -4.01
C ALA A 70 0.16 -3.59 -5.18
N HIS A 71 -0.56 -3.16 -6.20
CA HIS A 71 0.00 -2.47 -7.37
C HIS A 71 0.01 -0.95 -7.26
N SER A 72 -0.51 -0.38 -6.16
CA SER A 72 -0.55 1.08 -6.01
C SER A 72 0.85 1.65 -5.80
N PRO A 73 1.16 2.80 -6.42
CA PRO A 73 2.45 3.47 -6.22
C PRO A 73 2.74 3.80 -4.75
N ALA A 74 1.73 4.22 -4.00
CA ALA A 74 1.87 4.55 -2.59
C ALA A 74 2.30 3.34 -1.75
N MET A 75 1.68 2.18 -1.97
CA MET A 75 2.01 0.95 -1.24
C MET A 75 3.37 0.38 -1.66
N LEU A 76 3.67 0.39 -2.95
CA LEU A 76 4.98 -0.04 -3.48
C LEU A 76 6.12 0.79 -2.88
N PHE A 77 5.92 2.09 -2.73
CA PHE A 77 6.91 2.97 -2.11
C PHE A 77 6.96 2.80 -0.59
N TYR A 78 5.80 2.77 0.09
CA TYR A 78 5.72 2.65 1.55
C TYR A 78 6.40 1.39 2.08
N LEU A 79 6.23 0.26 1.39
CA LEU A 79 6.81 -1.03 1.76
C LEU A 79 8.16 -1.31 1.09
N ASP A 80 8.76 -0.32 0.45
CA ASP A 80 10.06 -0.41 -0.20
C ASP A 80 10.15 -1.51 -1.30
N ASN A 81 9.04 -1.86 -1.94
CA ASN A 81 9.05 -2.86 -3.01
C ASN A 81 9.89 -2.44 -4.23
N TRP A 82 10.10 -1.14 -4.40
CA TRP A 82 11.01 -0.62 -5.43
C TRP A 82 12.46 -1.09 -5.27
N ARG A 83 12.83 -1.58 -4.08
CA ARG A 83 14.12 -2.21 -3.81
C ARG A 83 14.16 -3.68 -4.19
N SER A 84 13.01 -4.27 -4.53
CA SER A 84 12.96 -5.67 -4.97
C SER A 84 13.69 -5.86 -6.29
N SER A 85 14.45 -6.93 -6.38
CA SER A 85 15.21 -7.30 -7.59
C SER A 85 15.16 -8.80 -7.80
N VAL A 86 15.54 -9.24 -8.98
CA VAL A 86 15.67 -10.68 -9.25
C VAL A 86 16.81 -11.23 -8.40
N ALA A 87 16.51 -12.27 -7.62
CA ALA A 87 17.51 -12.97 -6.82
C ALA A 87 18.59 -13.59 -7.72
N ARG A 88 19.85 -13.27 -7.46
CA ARG A 88 20.99 -13.75 -8.24
C ARG A 88 21.95 -14.52 -7.31
N PRO A 89 22.16 -15.82 -7.53
CA PRO A 89 23.15 -16.56 -6.77
C PRO A 89 24.57 -16.10 -7.14
N TYR A 90 25.43 -16.02 -6.15
CA TYR A 90 26.85 -15.78 -6.35
C TYR A 90 27.69 -16.90 -5.70
N PRO A 91 28.79 -17.32 -6.33
CA PRO A 91 29.66 -18.37 -5.80
C PRO A 91 30.47 -17.89 -4.58
N ALA A 92 30.92 -18.83 -3.78
CA ALA A 92 31.83 -18.54 -2.69
C ALA A 92 33.17 -18.00 -3.23
N THR A 93 33.69 -16.99 -2.57
CA THR A 93 35.04 -16.43 -2.77
C THR A 93 35.87 -16.59 -1.48
N LYS A 94 37.17 -16.28 -1.55
CA LYS A 94 38.06 -16.38 -0.39
C LYS A 94 37.56 -15.60 0.84
N ASP A 95 36.89 -14.48 0.60
CA ASP A 95 36.46 -13.54 1.66
C ASP A 95 34.97 -13.56 1.93
N LYS A 96 34.18 -14.30 1.13
CA LYS A 96 32.73 -14.32 1.25
C LYS A 96 32.13 -15.68 0.89
N PRO A 97 31.29 -16.27 1.75
CA PRO A 97 30.60 -17.52 1.43
C PRO A 97 29.63 -17.34 0.26
N ALA A 98 29.28 -18.45 -0.39
CA ALA A 98 28.23 -18.46 -1.41
C ALA A 98 26.91 -17.96 -0.83
N GLY A 99 26.13 -17.25 -1.64
CA GLY A 99 24.85 -16.71 -1.20
C GLY A 99 23.99 -16.24 -2.38
N VAL A 100 22.95 -15.49 -2.06
CA VAL A 100 22.04 -14.90 -3.03
C VAL A 100 21.98 -13.41 -2.78
N ASP A 101 22.11 -12.63 -3.87
CA ASP A 101 21.96 -11.18 -3.83
C ASP A 101 20.64 -10.77 -4.48
N GLY A 102 19.98 -9.79 -3.88
CA GLY A 102 18.67 -9.33 -4.32
C GLY A 102 17.52 -10.19 -3.81
N GLY A 103 16.38 -10.07 -4.46
CA GLY A 103 15.13 -10.74 -4.09
C GLY A 103 14.00 -9.77 -3.80
N LEU A 104 12.83 -10.29 -3.40
CA LEU A 104 11.68 -9.49 -3.00
C LEU A 104 11.92 -8.79 -1.68
N ASN A 105 11.45 -7.55 -1.56
CA ASN A 105 11.43 -6.86 -0.28
C ASN A 105 10.51 -7.60 0.70
N GLU A 106 11.04 -7.93 1.87
CA GLU A 106 10.34 -8.77 2.85
C GLU A 106 9.10 -8.10 3.44
N ASN A 107 9.14 -6.79 3.66
CA ASN A 107 7.99 -6.06 4.21
C ASN A 107 6.80 -6.08 3.26
N TYR A 108 7.04 -5.88 1.98
CA TYR A 108 6.00 -5.97 0.96
C TYR A 108 5.39 -7.37 0.88
N ALA A 109 6.22 -8.40 0.83
CA ALA A 109 5.78 -9.78 0.78
C ALA A 109 5.00 -10.21 2.02
N ARG A 110 5.38 -9.73 3.21
CA ARG A 110 4.68 -10.01 4.46
C ARG A 110 3.28 -9.42 4.50
N VAL A 111 3.12 -8.19 4.07
CA VAL A 111 1.80 -7.52 4.08
C VAL A 111 0.84 -8.21 3.13
N ASP A 112 1.28 -8.49 1.91
CA ASP A 112 0.47 -9.23 0.95
C ASP A 112 0.17 -10.66 1.42
N GLY A 113 1.18 -11.36 1.96
CA GLY A 113 1.01 -12.68 2.53
C GLY A 113 0.06 -12.70 3.74
N ALA A 114 0.17 -11.76 4.65
CA ALA A 114 -0.71 -11.65 5.81
C ALA A 114 -2.16 -11.35 5.41
N ALA A 115 -2.37 -10.53 4.40
CA ALA A 115 -3.70 -10.26 3.87
C ALA A 115 -4.35 -11.50 3.24
N TYR A 116 -3.55 -12.41 2.69
CA TYR A 116 -4.02 -13.68 2.13
C TYR A 116 -4.23 -14.79 3.17
N VAL A 117 -3.38 -14.85 4.18
CA VAL A 117 -3.33 -15.97 5.16
C VAL A 117 -4.14 -15.67 6.42
N GLY A 118 -4.55 -14.44 6.65
CA GLY A 118 -5.37 -14.02 7.80
C GLY A 118 -6.82 -14.50 7.73
N ARG A 119 -7.05 -15.73 7.32
CA ARG A 119 -8.36 -16.38 7.30
C ARG A 119 -8.43 -17.51 8.31
#